data_b43f8658d2b40512e0330a4f02ff8138
#
_entry.id   b43f8658d2b40512e0330a4f02ff8138
#
_cell.length_a   1.000
_cell.length_b   1.000
_cell.length_c   1.000
_cell.angle_alpha   90.00
_cell.angle_beta   90.00
_cell.angle_gamma   90.00
#
_symmetry.space_group_name_H-M   'P 1'
#
loop_
_entity.id
_entity.type
_entity.pdbx_description
1 polymer ?
#
loop_
_entity_poly.entity_id
_entity_poly.type
_entity_poly.pdbx_seq_one_letter_code
_entity_poly.pdbx_strand_id
1 'polypeptide(L)'
;MDIKIVKHFEITIEVCIFVALYNLKILIMRKICFLFAILANLILVLACSQEQPSKEQLIGTWKHPISVGSVNVNNSAESTTVYTYEIFKFKGDGTFVFGEYGQSPLYEVEGRWELTEDKQRLVFSFDNGETSSIDIREFDGNSFVTTSKEGNDFKYTKE
;
A
#
# COMPACT_ATOMS: atom_id res chain seq x y z
N MET A 1 -80.15 7.15 -0.57
CA MET A 1 -78.83 6.70 -0.89
C MET A 1 -78.18 6.25 0.42
N ASP A 2 -77.83 5.00 0.51
CA ASP A 2 -77.58 4.30 1.78
C ASP A 2 -76.23 4.74 2.39
N ILE A 3 -76.27 5.35 3.57
CA ILE A 3 -75.09 5.87 4.30
C ILE A 3 -74.01 4.77 4.52
N LYS A 4 -74.44 3.51 4.57
CA LYS A 4 -73.53 2.36 4.70
C LYS A 4 -72.65 2.15 3.47
N ILE A 5 -73.10 2.42 2.28
CA ILE A 5 -72.36 2.26 1.03
C ILE A 5 -71.24 3.31 0.94
N VAL A 6 -71.55 4.55 1.31
CA VAL A 6 -70.58 5.65 1.27
C VAL A 6 -69.38 5.41 2.27
N LYS A 7 -69.68 4.97 3.50
CA LYS A 7 -68.66 4.64 4.48
C LYS A 7 -67.77 3.49 4.04
N HIS A 8 -68.34 2.47 3.38
CA HIS A 8 -67.51 1.35 2.89
C HIS A 8 -66.57 1.76 1.76
N PHE A 9 -67.00 2.70 0.92
CA PHE A 9 -66.19 3.23 -0.17
C PHE A 9 -65.06 4.11 0.33
N GLU A 10 -65.27 4.95 1.34
CA GLU A 10 -64.23 5.77 1.99
C GLU A 10 -63.13 4.91 2.62
N ILE A 11 -63.49 3.87 3.39
CA ILE A 11 -62.53 2.95 4.01
C ILE A 11 -61.68 2.22 2.96
N THR A 12 -62.32 1.83 1.84
CA THR A 12 -61.60 1.12 0.76
C THR A 12 -60.56 2.02 0.08
N ILE A 13 -60.89 3.31 -0.13
CA ILE A 13 -59.95 4.29 -0.70
C ILE A 13 -58.80 4.54 0.24
N GLU A 14 -59.00 4.73 1.54
CA GLU A 14 -57.95 4.95 2.53
C GLU A 14 -56.99 3.75 2.58
N VAL A 15 -57.48 2.54 2.59
CA VAL A 15 -56.66 1.32 2.57
C VAL A 15 -55.83 1.24 1.29
N CYS A 16 -56.42 1.53 0.13
CA CYS A 16 -55.70 1.52 -1.14
C CYS A 16 -54.59 2.57 -1.17
N ILE A 17 -54.83 3.77 -0.67
CA ILE A 17 -53.81 4.83 -0.58
C ILE A 17 -52.69 4.40 0.38
N PHE A 18 -53.03 3.84 1.54
CA PHE A 18 -52.03 3.37 2.52
C PHE A 18 -51.12 2.27 1.94
N VAL A 19 -51.70 1.29 1.24
CA VAL A 19 -50.94 0.22 0.58
C VAL A 19 -50.03 0.79 -0.53
N ALA A 20 -50.54 1.74 -1.32
CA ALA A 20 -49.72 2.38 -2.36
C ALA A 20 -48.54 3.15 -1.78
N LEU A 21 -48.74 3.93 -0.72
CA LEU A 21 -47.69 4.67 -0.03
C LEU A 21 -46.64 3.73 0.63
N TYR A 22 -47.11 2.62 1.21
CA TYR A 22 -46.23 1.61 1.80
C TYR A 22 -45.36 0.94 0.75
N ASN A 23 -45.93 0.56 -0.39
CA ASN A 23 -45.17 -0.03 -1.51
C ASN A 23 -44.16 0.97 -2.11
N LEU A 24 -44.54 2.26 -2.21
CA LEU A 24 -43.60 3.32 -2.67
C LEU A 24 -42.45 3.49 -1.69
N LYS A 25 -42.72 3.47 -0.39
CA LYS A 25 -41.68 3.55 0.65
C LYS A 25 -40.69 2.38 0.56
N ILE A 26 -41.17 1.16 0.38
CA ILE A 26 -40.36 -0.04 0.19
C ILE A 26 -39.46 0.10 -1.07
N LEU A 27 -40.04 0.58 -2.17
CA LEU A 27 -39.32 0.76 -3.43
C LEU A 27 -38.18 1.77 -3.29
N ILE A 28 -38.44 2.89 -2.60
CA ILE A 28 -37.43 3.92 -2.31
C ILE A 28 -36.31 3.34 -1.42
N MET A 29 -36.69 2.64 -0.35
CA MET A 29 -35.72 2.01 0.55
C MET A 29 -34.79 1.02 -0.19
N ARG A 30 -35.37 0.18 -1.07
CA ARG A 30 -34.59 -0.76 -1.90
C ARG A 30 -33.59 -0.04 -2.81
N LYS A 31 -33.99 1.06 -3.46
CA LYS A 31 -33.08 1.86 -4.30
C LYS A 31 -31.96 2.51 -3.49
N ILE A 32 -32.28 3.03 -2.30
CA ILE A 32 -31.28 3.62 -1.39
C ILE A 32 -30.28 2.56 -0.93
N CYS A 33 -30.73 1.39 -0.49
CA CYS A 33 -29.84 0.29 -0.09
C CYS A 33 -28.93 -0.16 -1.25
N PHE A 34 -29.46 -0.20 -2.47
CA PHE A 34 -28.67 -0.56 -3.65
C PHE A 34 -27.58 0.47 -3.96
N LEU A 35 -27.90 1.76 -3.85
CA LEU A 35 -26.92 2.85 -4.00
C LEU A 35 -25.84 2.79 -2.94
N PHE A 36 -26.17 2.52 -1.67
CA PHE A 36 -25.20 2.34 -0.60
C PHE A 36 -24.31 1.12 -0.84
N ALA A 37 -24.85 0.02 -1.34
CA ALA A 37 -24.06 -1.17 -1.68
C ALA A 37 -23.06 -0.88 -2.81
N ILE A 38 -23.45 -0.12 -3.85
CA ILE A 38 -22.55 0.30 -4.92
C ILE A 38 -21.46 1.23 -4.37
N LEU A 39 -21.82 2.22 -3.57
CA LEU A 39 -20.88 3.17 -2.98
C LEU A 39 -19.87 2.47 -2.05
N ALA A 40 -20.33 1.54 -1.23
CA ALA A 40 -19.47 0.75 -0.36
C ALA A 40 -18.47 -0.12 -1.16
N ASN A 41 -18.90 -0.75 -2.26
CA ASN A 41 -18.01 -1.47 -3.16
C ASN A 41 -17.00 -0.54 -3.84
N LEU A 42 -17.42 0.65 -4.26
CA LEU A 42 -16.51 1.63 -4.87
C LEU A 42 -15.43 2.10 -3.89
N ILE A 43 -15.79 2.34 -2.63
CA ILE A 43 -14.85 2.70 -1.57
C ILE A 43 -13.87 1.55 -1.29
N LEU A 44 -14.32 0.31 -1.25
CA LEU A 44 -13.47 -0.87 -1.07
C LEU A 44 -12.45 -1.03 -2.21
N VAL A 45 -12.84 -0.79 -3.46
CA VAL A 45 -11.92 -0.86 -4.61
C VAL A 45 -10.86 0.26 -4.54
N LEU A 46 -11.25 1.47 -4.13
CA LEU A 46 -10.33 2.60 -3.99
C LEU A 46 -9.37 2.43 -2.80
N ALA A 47 -9.81 1.78 -1.72
CA ALA A 47 -8.97 1.52 -0.54
C ALA A 47 -7.94 0.39 -0.74
N CYS A 48 -8.13 -0.48 -1.74
CA CYS A 48 -7.22 -1.58 -2.05
C CYS A 48 -6.21 -1.27 -3.16
N SER A 49 -6.16 -0.06 -3.70
CA SER A 49 -5.11 0.32 -4.64
C SER A 49 -3.81 0.58 -3.86
N GLN A 50 -3.02 -0.47 -3.70
CA GLN A 50 -1.64 -0.35 -3.23
C GLN A 50 -0.90 0.56 -4.21
N GLU A 51 -0.32 1.64 -3.72
CA GLU A 51 0.45 2.55 -4.56
C GLU A 51 1.65 1.78 -5.14
N GLN A 52 1.71 1.73 -6.47
CA GLN A 52 2.83 1.09 -7.15
C GLN A 52 3.87 2.16 -7.48
N PRO A 53 5.17 1.90 -7.22
CA PRO A 53 6.20 2.88 -7.48
C PRO A 53 6.32 3.19 -8.98
N SER A 54 6.65 4.43 -9.30
CA SER A 54 7.22 4.77 -10.60
C SER A 54 8.77 4.73 -10.53
N LYS A 55 9.42 4.67 -11.70
CA LYS A 55 10.88 4.69 -11.77
C LYS A 55 11.44 5.97 -11.13
N GLU A 56 10.79 7.10 -11.36
CA GLU A 56 11.18 8.42 -10.84
C GLU A 56 11.06 8.50 -9.32
N GLN A 57 10.05 7.87 -8.75
CA GLN A 57 9.85 7.84 -7.30
C GLN A 57 10.93 7.01 -6.59
N LEU A 58 11.47 5.99 -7.26
CA LEU A 58 12.52 5.14 -6.71
C LEU A 58 13.91 5.78 -6.77
N ILE A 59 14.14 6.77 -7.63
CA ILE A 59 15.42 7.49 -7.68
C ILE A 59 15.71 8.14 -6.34
N GLY A 60 16.93 7.92 -5.81
CA GLY A 60 17.39 8.44 -4.53
C GLY A 60 18.14 7.42 -3.70
N THR A 61 18.35 7.77 -2.46
CA THR A 61 19.03 6.92 -1.46
C THR A 61 18.01 6.30 -0.53
N TRP A 62 18.12 4.99 -0.34
CA TRP A 62 17.21 4.18 0.48
C TRP A 62 18.02 3.39 1.51
N LYS A 63 17.60 3.45 2.77
CA LYS A 63 18.31 2.84 3.89
C LYS A 63 17.46 1.80 4.62
N HIS A 64 18.10 0.68 4.96
CA HIS A 64 17.58 -0.34 5.86
C HIS A 64 18.56 -0.57 7.01
N PRO A 65 18.14 -0.47 8.28
CA PRO A 65 19.01 -0.80 9.41
C PRO A 65 19.19 -2.32 9.53
N ILE A 66 20.44 -2.81 9.43
CA ILE A 66 20.76 -4.25 9.53
C ILE A 66 20.98 -4.65 10.99
N SER A 67 21.79 -3.88 11.70
CA SER A 67 22.17 -4.22 13.06
C SER A 67 22.43 -2.99 13.91
N VAL A 68 22.19 -3.17 15.20
CA VAL A 68 22.54 -2.21 16.23
C VAL A 68 23.56 -2.88 17.13
N GLY A 69 24.80 -2.46 17.03
CA GLY A 69 25.88 -2.92 17.90
C GLY A 69 26.17 -1.91 19.01
N SER A 70 26.61 -2.37 20.16
CA SER A 70 27.18 -1.50 21.20
C SER A 70 28.68 -1.74 21.30
N VAL A 71 29.46 -0.67 21.17
CA VAL A 71 30.89 -0.71 21.36
C VAL A 71 31.23 0.00 22.67
N ASN A 72 31.89 -0.72 23.59
CA ASN A 72 32.43 -0.12 24.81
C ASN A 72 33.68 0.67 24.45
N VAL A 73 33.61 1.97 24.55
CA VAL A 73 34.76 2.86 24.31
C VAL A 73 35.58 2.98 25.58
N ASN A 74 36.82 2.50 25.53
CA ASN A 74 37.85 2.74 26.54
C ASN A 74 37.58 2.29 27.97
N ASN A 75 37.01 1.09 28.20
CA ASN A 75 36.73 0.55 29.55
C ASN A 75 35.88 1.47 30.45
N SER A 76 35.25 2.49 29.90
CA SER A 76 34.27 3.32 30.59
C SER A 76 32.86 2.71 30.43
N ALA A 77 32.00 2.99 31.37
CA ALA A 77 30.60 2.51 31.34
C ALA A 77 29.74 3.14 30.19
N GLU A 78 30.37 3.90 29.32
CA GLU A 78 29.72 4.50 28.16
C GLU A 78 29.72 3.54 26.97
N SER A 79 28.56 3.09 26.61
CA SER A 79 28.31 2.27 25.42
C SER A 79 27.85 3.18 24.27
N THR A 80 28.60 3.18 23.17
CA THR A 80 28.18 3.88 21.94
C THR A 80 27.45 2.90 21.05
N THR A 81 26.23 3.25 20.68
CA THR A 81 25.44 2.46 19.72
C THR A 81 25.97 2.70 18.31
N VAL A 82 26.38 1.63 17.63
CA VAL A 82 26.81 1.67 16.23
C VAL A 82 25.73 1.03 15.38
N TYR A 83 25.30 1.77 14.36
CA TYR A 83 24.33 1.28 13.39
C TYR A 83 25.05 0.87 12.10
N THR A 84 24.64 -0.27 11.55
CA THR A 84 25.03 -0.70 10.20
C THR A 84 23.77 -0.69 9.34
N TYR A 85 23.90 -0.17 8.13
CA TYR A 85 22.79 -0.01 7.19
C TYR A 85 23.12 -0.68 5.87
N GLU A 86 22.12 -1.33 5.27
CA GLU A 86 22.08 -1.53 3.82
C GLU A 86 21.60 -0.26 3.16
N ILE A 87 22.27 0.13 2.08
CA ILE A 87 21.92 1.33 1.33
C ILE A 87 21.80 0.99 -0.16
N PHE A 88 20.67 1.31 -0.75
CA PHE A 88 20.50 1.42 -2.20
C PHE A 88 20.55 2.87 -2.62
N LYS A 89 21.37 3.17 -3.65
CA LYS A 89 21.38 4.47 -4.33
C LYS A 89 20.97 4.26 -5.77
N PHE A 90 19.71 4.54 -6.10
CA PHE A 90 19.19 4.45 -7.47
C PHE A 90 19.40 5.78 -8.18
N LYS A 91 20.05 5.75 -9.34
CA LYS A 91 20.33 6.93 -10.16
C LYS A 91 19.37 7.01 -11.35
N GLY A 92 19.11 8.21 -11.84
CA GLY A 92 18.19 8.45 -12.97
C GLY A 92 18.68 7.90 -14.30
N ASP A 93 19.98 7.64 -14.44
CA ASP A 93 20.58 7.01 -15.61
C ASP A 93 20.39 5.48 -15.68
N GLY A 94 19.71 4.89 -14.68
CA GLY A 94 19.47 3.45 -14.58
C GLY A 94 20.63 2.70 -13.92
N THR A 95 21.61 3.39 -13.33
CA THR A 95 22.65 2.75 -12.52
C THR A 95 22.27 2.74 -11.05
N PHE A 96 22.81 1.81 -10.28
CA PHE A 96 22.65 1.76 -8.84
C PHE A 96 23.99 1.47 -8.14
N VAL A 97 24.02 1.84 -6.86
CA VAL A 97 25.05 1.39 -5.89
C VAL A 97 24.30 0.73 -4.75
N PHE A 98 24.71 -0.46 -4.37
CA PHE A 98 24.24 -1.15 -3.18
C PHE A 98 25.41 -1.48 -2.27
N GLY A 99 25.26 -1.32 -0.99
CA GLY A 99 26.31 -1.66 -0.06
C GLY A 99 25.89 -1.63 1.40
N GLU A 100 26.78 -2.11 2.25
CA GLU A 100 26.67 -2.04 3.69
C GLU A 100 27.55 -0.92 4.22
N TYR A 101 26.97 -0.08 5.07
CA TYR A 101 27.63 1.10 5.63
C TYR A 101 27.50 1.09 7.15
N GLY A 102 28.67 1.16 7.80
CA GLY A 102 28.81 1.44 9.21
C GLY A 102 29.43 2.82 9.42
N GLN A 103 30.53 2.91 10.17
CA GLN A 103 31.32 4.14 10.26
C GLN A 103 32.09 4.45 8.95
N SER A 104 32.27 3.42 8.11
CA SER A 104 32.80 3.51 6.74
C SER A 104 32.11 2.45 5.89
N PRO A 105 32.14 2.56 4.55
CA PRO A 105 31.63 1.51 3.68
C PRO A 105 32.31 0.18 4.00
N LEU A 106 31.53 -0.88 4.23
CA LEU A 106 32.05 -2.22 4.46
C LEU A 106 32.27 -2.93 3.12
N TYR A 107 31.30 -2.80 2.21
CA TYR A 107 31.42 -3.19 0.82
C TYR A 107 30.43 -2.41 -0.05
N GLU A 108 30.72 -2.29 -1.34
CA GLU A 108 29.83 -1.69 -2.34
C GLU A 108 29.84 -2.54 -3.61
N VAL A 109 28.69 -2.64 -4.25
CA VAL A 109 28.52 -3.20 -5.60
C VAL A 109 27.76 -2.22 -6.46
N GLU A 110 28.10 -2.18 -7.73
CA GLU A 110 27.47 -1.30 -8.71
C GLU A 110 26.87 -2.13 -9.86
N GLY A 111 25.95 -1.51 -10.58
CA GLY A 111 25.34 -2.15 -11.72
C GLY A 111 24.20 -1.32 -12.30
N ARG A 112 23.32 -1.97 -13.03
CA ARG A 112 22.11 -1.37 -13.61
C ARG A 112 20.89 -1.89 -12.93
N TRP A 113 19.85 -1.06 -12.86
CA TRP A 113 18.56 -1.44 -12.29
C TRP A 113 17.42 -1.07 -13.22
N GLU A 114 16.39 -1.91 -13.17
CA GLU A 114 15.14 -1.72 -13.89
C GLU A 114 13.96 -2.04 -12.98
N LEU A 115 12.89 -1.30 -13.12
CA LEU A 115 11.59 -1.63 -12.54
C LEU A 115 10.78 -2.37 -13.60
N THR A 116 10.23 -3.55 -13.25
CA THR A 116 9.39 -4.33 -14.16
C THR A 116 8.13 -3.56 -14.58
N GLU A 117 7.54 -3.95 -15.70
CA GLU A 117 6.33 -3.27 -16.24
C GLU A 117 5.14 -3.33 -15.28
N ASP A 118 5.03 -4.41 -14.50
CA ASP A 118 4.03 -4.55 -13.43
C ASP A 118 4.34 -3.74 -12.18
N LYS A 119 5.50 -3.05 -12.16
CA LYS A 119 5.98 -2.19 -11.05
C LYS A 119 6.07 -2.88 -9.69
N GLN A 120 6.24 -4.19 -9.68
CA GLN A 120 6.30 -4.99 -8.45
C GLN A 120 7.68 -5.57 -8.18
N ARG A 121 8.63 -5.45 -9.13
CA ARG A 121 9.96 -6.03 -9.00
C ARG A 121 11.04 -5.10 -9.49
N LEU A 122 12.12 -5.02 -8.72
CA LEU A 122 13.39 -4.44 -9.13
C LEU A 122 14.31 -5.54 -9.63
N VAL A 123 14.86 -5.36 -10.81
CA VAL A 123 15.85 -6.25 -11.42
C VAL A 123 17.20 -5.53 -11.44
N PHE A 124 18.23 -6.21 -10.98
CA PHE A 124 19.60 -5.74 -10.92
C PHE A 124 20.48 -6.54 -11.87
N SER A 125 21.30 -5.86 -12.66
CA SER A 125 22.30 -6.45 -13.54
C SER A 125 23.67 -5.94 -13.12
N PHE A 126 24.54 -6.83 -12.71
CA PHE A 126 25.89 -6.52 -12.26
C PHE A 126 26.90 -6.58 -13.41
N ASP A 127 28.03 -5.90 -13.28
CA ASP A 127 29.07 -5.85 -14.33
C ASP A 127 29.71 -7.21 -14.63
N ASN A 128 29.64 -8.15 -13.67
CA ASN A 128 30.11 -9.52 -13.85
C ASN A 128 29.14 -10.43 -14.66
N GLY A 129 27.99 -9.86 -15.13
CA GLY A 129 26.97 -10.56 -15.87
C GLY A 129 25.93 -11.30 -15.01
N GLU A 130 26.05 -11.24 -13.69
CA GLU A 130 25.05 -11.77 -12.77
C GLU A 130 23.82 -10.87 -12.75
N THR A 131 22.67 -11.47 -12.44
CA THR A 131 21.42 -10.77 -12.23
C THR A 131 20.78 -11.18 -10.91
N SER A 132 20.12 -10.22 -10.27
CA SER A 132 19.33 -10.45 -9.05
C SER A 132 18.00 -9.70 -9.16
N SER A 133 17.06 -10.05 -8.31
CA SER A 133 15.79 -9.29 -8.24
C SER A 133 15.21 -9.31 -6.84
N ILE A 134 14.49 -8.25 -6.50
CA ILE A 134 13.72 -8.13 -5.28
C ILE A 134 12.29 -7.72 -5.62
N ASP A 135 11.32 -8.30 -4.92
CA ASP A 135 9.91 -7.95 -5.08
C ASP A 135 9.55 -6.80 -4.13
N ILE A 136 8.86 -5.77 -4.65
CA ILE A 136 8.32 -4.67 -3.87
C ILE A 136 6.92 -5.07 -3.43
N ARG A 137 6.71 -5.27 -2.13
CA ARG A 137 5.40 -5.62 -1.56
C ARG A 137 4.57 -4.42 -1.20
N GLU A 138 5.22 -3.40 -0.68
CA GLU A 138 4.58 -2.17 -0.23
C GLU A 138 5.42 -0.98 -0.67
N PHE A 139 4.76 0.10 -1.05
CA PHE A 139 5.37 1.37 -1.41
C PHE A 139 4.46 2.52 -0.97
N ASP A 140 5.03 3.56 -0.34
CA ASP A 140 4.32 4.74 0.13
C ASP A 140 4.96 6.07 -0.31
N GLY A 141 5.92 6.02 -1.26
CA GLY A 141 6.68 7.17 -1.72
C GLY A 141 7.92 7.50 -0.87
N ASN A 142 7.90 7.19 0.42
CA ASN A 142 8.99 7.42 1.36
C ASN A 142 9.61 6.13 1.91
N SER A 143 8.93 5.02 1.74
CA SER A 143 9.44 3.70 2.09
C SER A 143 8.97 2.64 1.09
N PHE A 144 9.76 1.56 0.99
CA PHE A 144 9.33 0.33 0.34
C PHE A 144 9.70 -0.89 1.18
N VAL A 145 8.89 -1.93 1.07
CA VAL A 145 9.13 -3.22 1.74
C VAL A 145 9.42 -4.28 0.70
N THR A 146 10.50 -5.03 0.93
CA THR A 146 10.85 -6.22 0.16
C THR A 146 10.80 -7.44 1.05
N THR A 147 10.69 -8.63 0.45
CA THR A 147 10.74 -9.89 1.20
C THR A 147 11.88 -10.75 0.68
N SER A 148 12.72 -11.27 1.58
CA SER A 148 13.75 -12.23 1.23
C SER A 148 13.16 -13.57 0.82
N LYS A 149 13.99 -14.46 0.23
CA LYS A 149 13.61 -15.84 -0.10
C LYS A 149 13.20 -16.65 1.14
N GLU A 150 13.71 -16.28 2.32
CA GLU A 150 13.40 -16.89 3.61
C GLU A 150 12.10 -16.33 4.23
N GLY A 151 11.48 -15.34 3.59
CA GLY A 151 10.23 -14.73 4.05
C GLY A 151 10.40 -13.57 5.05
N ASN A 152 11.61 -13.05 5.22
CA ASN A 152 11.86 -11.89 6.07
C ASN A 152 11.57 -10.59 5.31
N ASP A 153 10.87 -9.68 5.95
CA ASP A 153 10.58 -8.37 5.38
C ASP A 153 11.69 -7.35 5.72
N PHE A 154 12.12 -6.61 4.72
CA PHE A 154 13.10 -5.54 4.81
C PHE A 154 12.46 -4.22 4.39
N LYS A 155 12.38 -3.29 5.31
CA LYS A 155 11.83 -1.96 5.05
C LYS A 155 12.96 -0.98 4.78
N TYR A 156 12.98 -0.43 3.58
CA TYR A 156 13.89 0.65 3.18
C TYR A 156 13.17 1.98 3.26
N THR A 157 13.83 2.99 3.82
CA THR A 157 13.30 4.34 3.97
C THR A 157 14.14 5.32 3.15
N LYS A 158 13.49 6.23 2.45
CA LYS A 158 14.13 7.26 1.62
C LYS A 158 14.82 8.31 2.49
N GLU A 159 16.02 8.71 2.08
CA GLU A 159 16.79 9.83 2.67
C GLU A 159 16.41 11.18 2.08
#